data_a229230741a65e97f13aaa848a2e9834
#
_entry.id   a229230741a65e97f13aaa848a2e9834
#
_cell.length_a   1.000
_cell.length_b   1.000
_cell.length_c   1.000
_cell.angle_alpha   90.00
_cell.angle_beta   90.00
_cell.angle_gamma   90.00
#
_symmetry.space_group_name_H-M   'P 1'
#
loop_
_entity.id
_entity.type
_entity.pdbx_description
1 polymer ?
#
loop_
_entity_poly.entity_id
_entity_poly.type
_entity_poly.pdbx_seq_one_letter_code
_entity_poly.pdbx_strand_id
1 'polypeptide(L)'
;LRPHRHLLAQAFLEAWSFSVALDAVEQCQAWLVEAQGETDDVKTTHAFHAAKAELLELAVRQLISIGLQSGHLPRVEPFQFVASDSLSMFAPDARITRKELVEAMAHRHVFESQLCNVIHRTLLAAVLCQQTPRTLRLKYILACFHMSRSSFHHAHALWDELLAHPALPYSAVLYGPTHSQYLACLQAEHLAHGDVWIQALVAAIQAISTLRAQPLSPQPMDEMSLLTWLADESDNQHTYATLVGYNGCRVHVRSIRADRDGAHTFLDIDLFSYLPKPLSVDAVHIWVANYRQVQLQFSASAHTLEPGLNRLRLVCMTSAVGYFHLQATQIQFRRVLLESIVQSAASLSTLADAQQLEYRRHRICIPADGAALQMHVSMPRVMSLQDARSVELHLDSGRDPLEEATISVLAHGDVRLKLDEDPCLACDNRETSVSRTESGSLLLRHLPARTSCTMALPVSYVPRTPYIELSIVVYFQRNGYDCSVHRTLRAPFHLPFSINIQDFFRLHHLLSKLSLETTAGTHVRVCTPQVTASEEGPVSIQVPVQSVPLRMRPREASTFLLQFQYKYLGTRRAANPPFALSIVYRTAADEAQGLALYYLSLLLAQTPSWMDGDQQLLQR
;
A
#
# COMPACT_ATOMS: atom_id res chain seq x y z
N LEU A 1 -47.12 -24.66 8.59
CA LEU A 1 -46.85 -23.88 9.80
C LEU A 1 -46.88 -22.35 9.60
N ARG A 2 -46.53 -21.79 8.41
CA ARG A 2 -46.54 -20.33 8.15
C ARG A 2 -47.91 -19.63 8.23
N PRO A 3 -49.00 -20.16 7.66
CA PRO A 3 -50.30 -19.47 7.74
C PRO A 3 -50.92 -19.50 9.14
N HIS A 4 -50.54 -20.44 10.01
CA HIS A 4 -51.03 -20.51 11.38
C HIS A 4 -50.21 -19.68 12.38
N ARG A 5 -49.06 -19.13 11.97
CA ARG A 5 -48.18 -18.33 12.86
C ARG A 5 -48.86 -17.11 13.44
N HIS A 6 -49.58 -16.34 12.62
CA HIS A 6 -50.26 -15.12 13.06
C HIS A 6 -51.45 -15.46 13.96
N LEU A 7 -52.19 -16.51 13.66
CA LEU A 7 -53.32 -16.95 14.48
C LEU A 7 -52.85 -17.53 15.82
N LEU A 8 -51.77 -18.30 15.85
CA LEU A 8 -51.14 -18.79 17.10
C LEU A 8 -50.53 -17.66 17.91
N ALA A 9 -49.82 -16.72 17.30
CA ALA A 9 -49.25 -15.55 17.97
C ALA A 9 -50.37 -14.67 18.55
N GLN A 10 -51.47 -14.44 17.84
CA GLN A 10 -52.63 -13.71 18.33
C GLN A 10 -53.36 -14.44 19.45
N ALA A 11 -53.60 -15.74 19.31
CA ALA A 11 -54.21 -16.55 20.36
C ALA A 11 -53.34 -16.64 21.62
N PHE A 12 -52.01 -16.70 21.47
CA PHE A 12 -51.07 -16.61 22.57
C PHE A 12 -51.00 -15.23 23.23
N LEU A 13 -51.21 -14.16 22.46
CA LEU A 13 -51.30 -12.80 22.98
C LEU A 13 -52.62 -12.55 23.72
N GLU A 14 -53.72 -13.09 23.25
CA GLU A 14 -55.06 -12.96 23.84
C GLU A 14 -55.25 -13.87 25.08
N ALA A 15 -54.70 -15.08 25.08
CA ALA A 15 -54.74 -16.03 26.18
C ALA A 15 -53.42 -16.12 26.95
N TRP A 16 -52.68 -15.06 26.98
CA TRP A 16 -51.29 -15.03 27.47
C TRP A 16 -51.13 -15.68 28.82
N SER A 17 -50.45 -16.82 28.76
CA SER A 17 -49.95 -17.55 29.90
C SER A 17 -48.49 -17.97 29.58
N PHE A 18 -47.56 -17.32 30.26
CA PHE A 18 -46.13 -17.57 30.10
C PHE A 18 -45.76 -19.06 30.22
N SER A 19 -46.33 -19.77 31.23
CA SER A 19 -46.07 -21.20 31.42
C SER A 19 -46.74 -22.05 30.34
N VAL A 20 -47.94 -21.69 29.84
CA VAL A 20 -48.61 -22.46 28.73
C VAL A 20 -47.81 -22.39 27.45
N ALA A 21 -47.18 -21.21 27.17
CA ALA A 21 -46.27 -21.12 26.03
C ALA A 21 -45.03 -21.99 26.17
N LEU A 22 -44.45 -22.06 27.36
CA LEU A 22 -43.31 -22.95 27.66
C LEU A 22 -43.72 -24.42 27.63
N ASP A 23 -44.84 -24.78 28.23
CA ASP A 23 -45.39 -26.14 28.22
C ASP A 23 -45.73 -26.60 26.79
N ALA A 24 -46.34 -25.73 25.97
CA ALA A 24 -46.60 -25.99 24.56
C ALA A 24 -45.32 -26.20 23.75
N VAL A 25 -44.24 -25.42 24.00
CA VAL A 25 -42.95 -25.62 23.36
C VAL A 25 -42.33 -26.95 23.78
N GLU A 26 -42.47 -27.38 25.07
CA GLU A 26 -41.97 -28.68 25.56
C GLU A 26 -42.76 -29.86 24.98
N GLN A 27 -44.09 -29.75 24.91
CA GLN A 27 -44.93 -30.76 24.28
C GLN A 27 -44.62 -30.90 22.79
N CYS A 28 -44.50 -29.79 22.05
CA CYS A 28 -44.08 -29.83 20.66
C CYS A 28 -42.71 -30.45 20.47
N GLN A 29 -41.80 -30.25 21.44
CA GLN A 29 -40.47 -30.86 21.41
C GLN A 29 -40.55 -32.37 21.65
N ALA A 30 -41.37 -32.84 22.61
CA ALA A 30 -41.61 -34.25 22.85
C ALA A 30 -42.20 -34.97 21.61
N TRP A 31 -43.21 -34.37 20.98
CA TRP A 31 -43.79 -34.90 19.73
C TRP A 31 -42.78 -34.92 18.56
N LEU A 32 -41.88 -33.97 18.50
CA LEU A 32 -40.87 -33.93 17.46
C LEU A 32 -39.79 -35.01 17.66
N VAL A 33 -39.40 -35.26 18.90
CA VAL A 33 -38.49 -36.36 19.26
C VAL A 33 -39.14 -37.71 18.94
N GLU A 34 -40.43 -37.86 19.20
CA GLU A 34 -41.19 -39.05 18.88
C GLU A 34 -41.31 -39.24 17.35
N ALA A 35 -41.53 -38.17 16.60
CA ALA A 35 -41.61 -38.21 15.14
C ALA A 35 -40.22 -38.37 14.45
N GLN A 36 -39.13 -37.95 15.08
CA GLN A 36 -37.75 -38.14 14.58
C GLN A 36 -37.29 -39.61 14.58
N GLY A 37 -37.94 -40.46 15.33
CA GLY A 37 -37.72 -41.94 15.24
C GLY A 37 -38.05 -42.51 13.85
N GLU A 38 -38.80 -41.79 13.03
CA GLU A 38 -39.26 -42.27 11.71
C GLU A 38 -38.58 -41.56 10.51
N THR A 39 -38.00 -40.35 10.69
CA THR A 39 -37.37 -39.62 9.57
C THR A 39 -36.20 -38.73 10.03
N ASP A 40 -35.01 -39.04 9.52
CA ASP A 40 -33.74 -38.31 9.77
C ASP A 40 -33.67 -36.97 8.95
N ASP A 41 -34.72 -36.13 9.02
CA ASP A 41 -34.80 -34.90 8.24
C ASP A 41 -34.30 -33.69 9.03
N VAL A 42 -32.99 -33.37 8.82
CA VAL A 42 -32.28 -32.23 9.40
C VAL A 42 -33.04 -30.89 9.18
N LYS A 43 -33.76 -30.75 8.05
CA LYS A 43 -34.50 -29.53 7.73
C LYS A 43 -35.73 -29.35 8.65
N THR A 44 -36.38 -30.43 9.02
CA THR A 44 -37.56 -30.39 9.91
C THR A 44 -37.12 -29.98 11.31
N THR A 45 -36.00 -30.50 11.78
CA THR A 45 -35.40 -30.16 13.09
C THR A 45 -35.00 -28.68 13.13
N HIS A 46 -34.36 -28.18 12.08
CA HIS A 46 -33.97 -26.77 11.97
C HIS A 46 -35.19 -25.82 11.97
N ALA A 47 -36.25 -26.17 11.19
CA ALA A 47 -37.47 -25.38 11.16
C ALA A 47 -38.20 -25.35 12.52
N PHE A 48 -38.17 -26.45 13.25
CA PHE A 48 -38.72 -26.54 14.61
C PHE A 48 -37.95 -25.61 15.56
N HIS A 49 -36.62 -25.69 15.60
CA HIS A 49 -35.81 -24.83 16.49
C HIS A 49 -35.98 -23.35 16.12
N ALA A 50 -36.16 -23.02 14.84
CA ALA A 50 -36.43 -21.66 14.41
C ALA A 50 -37.79 -21.16 14.94
N ALA A 51 -38.84 -21.95 14.83
CA ALA A 51 -40.16 -21.61 15.36
C ALA A 51 -40.14 -21.51 16.91
N LYS A 52 -39.44 -22.44 17.59
CA LYS A 52 -39.22 -22.42 19.02
C LYS A 52 -38.49 -21.13 19.47
N ALA A 53 -37.44 -20.73 18.77
CA ALA A 53 -36.70 -19.51 19.07
C ALA A 53 -37.59 -18.27 18.91
N GLU A 54 -38.47 -18.21 17.92
CA GLU A 54 -39.41 -17.10 17.72
C GLU A 54 -40.42 -16.99 18.85
N LEU A 55 -41.01 -18.10 19.27
CA LEU A 55 -41.98 -18.12 20.40
C LEU A 55 -41.32 -17.71 21.71
N LEU A 56 -40.16 -18.26 22.00
CA LEU A 56 -39.42 -17.92 23.21
C LEU A 56 -38.94 -16.45 23.19
N GLU A 57 -38.60 -15.90 22.03
CA GLU A 57 -38.26 -14.47 21.92
C GLU A 57 -39.44 -13.56 22.23
N LEU A 58 -40.65 -13.91 21.83
CA LEU A 58 -41.85 -13.21 22.26
C LEU A 58 -41.99 -13.24 23.80
N ALA A 59 -41.72 -14.39 24.41
CA ALA A 59 -41.72 -14.50 25.88
C ALA A 59 -40.65 -13.59 26.54
N VAL A 60 -39.44 -13.54 25.98
CA VAL A 60 -38.39 -12.61 26.44
C VAL A 60 -38.86 -11.16 26.37
N ARG A 61 -39.42 -10.72 25.25
CA ARG A 61 -39.92 -9.36 25.04
C ARG A 61 -40.97 -8.99 26.07
N GLN A 62 -41.87 -9.90 26.38
CA GLN A 62 -42.93 -9.63 27.35
C GLN A 62 -42.42 -9.62 28.79
N LEU A 63 -41.49 -10.51 29.15
CA LEU A 63 -40.85 -10.42 30.47
C LEU A 63 -40.10 -9.09 30.64
N ILE A 64 -39.43 -8.61 29.60
CA ILE A 64 -38.79 -7.29 29.61
C ILE A 64 -39.85 -6.18 29.84
N SER A 65 -40.98 -6.25 29.14
CA SER A 65 -42.08 -5.28 29.33
C SER A 65 -42.63 -5.31 30.77
N ILE A 66 -42.86 -6.52 31.32
CA ILE A 66 -43.29 -6.68 32.72
C ILE A 66 -42.23 -6.15 33.67
N GLY A 67 -40.94 -6.45 33.46
CA GLY A 67 -39.84 -5.94 34.29
C GLY A 67 -39.71 -4.43 34.30
N LEU A 68 -40.00 -3.76 33.18
CA LEU A 68 -40.04 -2.31 33.08
C LEU A 68 -41.25 -1.71 33.84
N GLN A 69 -42.41 -2.35 33.76
CA GLN A 69 -43.65 -1.92 34.45
C GLN A 69 -43.54 -2.11 35.98
N SER A 70 -42.97 -3.26 36.40
CA SER A 70 -42.76 -3.55 37.84
C SER A 70 -41.55 -2.82 38.45
N GLY A 71 -40.75 -2.13 37.64
CA GLY A 71 -39.55 -1.45 38.11
C GLY A 71 -38.36 -2.42 38.39
N HIS A 72 -38.44 -3.68 37.96
CA HIS A 72 -37.35 -4.63 38.13
C HIS A 72 -36.23 -4.45 37.07
N LEU A 73 -36.53 -3.83 35.94
CA LEU A 73 -35.55 -3.42 34.92
C LEU A 73 -35.43 -1.90 34.83
N PRO A 74 -34.24 -1.37 34.56
CA PRO A 74 -34.06 0.06 34.35
C PRO A 74 -34.63 0.46 32.98
N ARG A 75 -35.18 1.70 32.91
CA ARG A 75 -35.72 2.30 31.67
C ARG A 75 -34.60 2.87 30.81
N VAL A 76 -33.68 2.00 30.36
CA VAL A 76 -32.56 2.32 29.52
C VAL A 76 -32.50 1.33 28.33
N GLU A 77 -31.76 1.69 27.32
CA GLU A 77 -31.44 0.74 26.22
C GLU A 77 -30.67 -0.47 26.75
N PRO A 78 -30.90 -1.69 26.24
CA PRO A 78 -31.83 -2.06 25.15
C PRO A 78 -33.26 -2.34 25.59
N PHE A 79 -33.53 -2.35 26.90
CA PHE A 79 -34.83 -2.82 27.43
C PHE A 79 -35.98 -1.94 26.94
N GLN A 80 -35.78 -0.63 26.84
CA GLN A 80 -36.81 0.31 26.41
C GLN A 80 -37.22 0.08 24.95
N PHE A 81 -36.27 -0.21 24.04
CA PHE A 81 -36.57 -0.50 22.65
C PHE A 81 -37.32 -1.82 22.46
N VAL A 82 -36.89 -2.87 23.16
CA VAL A 82 -37.54 -4.18 23.08
C VAL A 82 -38.99 -4.09 23.57
N ALA A 83 -39.27 -3.23 24.55
CA ALA A 83 -40.63 -3.02 25.07
C ALA A 83 -41.49 -2.14 24.16
N SER A 84 -40.93 -1.16 23.44
CA SER A 84 -41.72 -0.23 22.63
C SER A 84 -42.46 -0.94 21.49
N ASP A 85 -41.87 -1.99 20.93
CA ASP A 85 -42.51 -2.85 19.91
C ASP A 85 -43.67 -3.66 20.47
N SER A 86 -43.68 -3.96 21.77
CA SER A 86 -44.69 -4.79 22.43
C SER A 86 -45.77 -3.99 23.19
N LEU A 87 -45.49 -2.76 23.59
CA LEU A 87 -46.43 -1.91 24.35
C LEU A 87 -47.70 -1.53 23.54
N SER A 88 -47.63 -1.53 22.21
CA SER A 88 -48.80 -1.28 21.35
C SER A 88 -49.83 -2.44 21.32
N MET A 89 -49.44 -3.60 21.86
CA MET A 89 -50.26 -4.82 21.82
C MET A 89 -50.99 -5.12 23.14
N PHE A 90 -50.75 -4.38 24.20
CA PHE A 90 -51.44 -4.60 25.48
C PHE A 90 -52.53 -3.57 25.67
N ALA A 91 -53.77 -4.05 25.78
CA ALA A 91 -54.87 -3.21 26.32
C ALA A 91 -54.52 -2.80 27.77
N PRO A 92 -54.65 -1.51 28.15
CA PRO A 92 -54.22 -1.02 29.46
C PRO A 92 -54.98 -1.68 30.65
N ASP A 93 -56.02 -2.44 30.40
CA ASP A 93 -56.89 -3.05 31.43
C ASP A 93 -56.69 -4.55 31.63
N ALA A 94 -55.72 -5.20 30.93
CA ALA A 94 -55.49 -6.62 31.09
C ALA A 94 -54.85 -6.93 32.47
N ARG A 95 -55.64 -7.44 33.42
CA ARG A 95 -55.15 -7.93 34.71
C ARG A 95 -54.39 -9.24 34.53
N ILE A 96 -53.13 -9.26 34.94
CA ILE A 96 -52.32 -10.47 34.98
C ILE A 96 -52.84 -11.34 36.14
N THR A 97 -53.48 -12.45 35.82
CA THR A 97 -54.14 -13.31 36.83
C THR A 97 -53.28 -14.51 37.18
N ARG A 98 -52.23 -14.79 36.46
CA ARG A 98 -51.42 -16.01 36.65
C ARG A 98 -50.44 -15.86 37.83
N LYS A 99 -50.47 -16.81 38.75
CA LYS A 99 -49.75 -16.80 40.01
C LYS A 99 -48.23 -16.59 39.80
N GLU A 100 -47.64 -17.29 38.87
CA GLU A 100 -46.19 -17.24 38.59
C GLU A 100 -45.75 -15.87 38.07
N LEU A 101 -46.58 -15.22 37.24
CA LEU A 101 -46.28 -13.85 36.75
C LEU A 101 -46.53 -12.81 37.83
N VAL A 102 -47.54 -13.02 38.64
CA VAL A 102 -47.78 -12.14 39.81
C VAL A 102 -46.63 -12.26 40.82
N GLU A 103 -46.12 -13.44 41.07
CA GLU A 103 -44.91 -13.67 41.89
C GLU A 103 -43.66 -13.03 41.26
N ALA A 104 -43.48 -13.13 39.96
CA ALA A 104 -42.38 -12.49 39.26
C ALA A 104 -42.48 -10.94 39.31
N MET A 105 -43.69 -10.40 39.27
CA MET A 105 -43.92 -8.96 39.47
C MET A 105 -43.68 -8.49 40.90
N ALA A 106 -44.01 -9.35 41.90
CA ALA A 106 -43.86 -9.04 43.31
C ALA A 106 -42.41 -9.21 43.78
N HIS A 107 -41.70 -10.23 43.28
CA HIS A 107 -40.38 -10.61 43.76
C HIS A 107 -39.32 -10.54 42.67
N ARG A 108 -38.41 -9.60 42.86
CA ARG A 108 -37.31 -9.34 41.91
C ARG A 108 -36.48 -10.56 41.57
N HIS A 109 -36.11 -11.39 42.56
CA HIS A 109 -35.27 -12.58 42.33
C HIS A 109 -35.97 -13.65 41.48
N VAL A 110 -37.31 -13.82 41.62
CA VAL A 110 -38.11 -14.72 40.78
C VAL A 110 -38.15 -14.23 39.34
N PHE A 111 -38.36 -12.92 39.16
CA PHE A 111 -38.31 -12.30 37.85
C PHE A 111 -36.96 -12.52 37.15
N GLU A 112 -35.86 -12.26 37.87
CA GLU A 112 -34.50 -12.42 37.35
C GLU A 112 -34.20 -13.85 36.91
N SER A 113 -34.56 -14.83 37.76
CA SER A 113 -34.37 -16.24 37.47
C SER A 113 -35.17 -16.66 36.23
N GLN A 114 -36.43 -16.21 36.11
CA GLN A 114 -37.27 -16.54 34.96
C GLN A 114 -36.74 -15.89 33.68
N LEU A 115 -36.35 -14.61 33.71
CA LEU A 115 -35.82 -13.90 32.56
C LEU A 115 -34.54 -14.58 32.05
N CYS A 116 -33.58 -14.90 32.93
CA CYS A 116 -32.35 -15.58 32.54
C CYS A 116 -32.63 -16.97 31.96
N ASN A 117 -33.51 -17.75 32.56
CA ASN A 117 -33.87 -19.09 32.08
C ASN A 117 -34.47 -19.03 30.68
N VAL A 118 -35.43 -18.12 30.43
CA VAL A 118 -36.06 -17.97 29.11
C VAL A 118 -35.06 -17.48 28.06
N ILE A 119 -34.20 -16.52 28.41
CA ILE A 119 -33.15 -16.04 27.48
C ILE A 119 -32.19 -17.22 27.13
N HIS A 120 -31.74 -18.03 28.11
CA HIS A 120 -30.85 -19.15 27.85
C HIS A 120 -31.51 -20.22 26.97
N ARG A 121 -32.79 -20.53 27.20
CA ARG A 121 -33.55 -21.47 26.35
C ARG A 121 -33.72 -20.92 24.92
N THR A 122 -33.95 -19.61 24.79
CA THR A 122 -34.06 -18.96 23.48
C THR A 122 -32.72 -18.97 22.74
N LEU A 123 -31.62 -18.69 23.45
CA LEU A 123 -30.27 -18.76 22.91
C LEU A 123 -29.93 -20.14 22.40
N LEU A 124 -30.21 -21.19 23.18
CA LEU A 124 -29.98 -22.56 22.76
C LEU A 124 -30.77 -22.90 21.47
N ALA A 125 -32.04 -22.53 21.40
CA ALA A 125 -32.85 -22.73 20.19
C ALA A 125 -32.31 -21.94 18.99
N ALA A 126 -31.87 -20.69 19.20
CA ALA A 126 -31.32 -19.83 18.16
C ALA A 126 -29.97 -20.35 17.63
N VAL A 127 -29.12 -20.89 18.49
CA VAL A 127 -27.85 -21.53 18.09
C VAL A 127 -28.10 -22.79 17.29
N LEU A 128 -29.02 -23.66 17.72
CA LEU A 128 -29.37 -24.91 17.02
C LEU A 128 -29.96 -24.65 15.61
N CYS A 129 -30.65 -23.52 15.42
CA CYS A 129 -31.15 -23.13 14.10
C CYS A 129 -30.26 -22.10 13.38
N GLN A 130 -29.03 -21.90 13.84
CA GLN A 130 -28.01 -21.03 13.22
C GLN A 130 -28.48 -19.59 12.96
N GLN A 131 -29.36 -19.06 13.79
CA GLN A 131 -29.87 -17.69 13.67
C GLN A 131 -28.92 -16.69 14.34
N THR A 132 -27.78 -16.42 13.70
CA THR A 132 -26.71 -15.55 14.20
C THR A 132 -27.20 -14.17 14.67
N PRO A 133 -28.01 -13.39 13.91
CA PRO A 133 -28.44 -12.08 14.37
C PRO A 133 -29.25 -12.12 15.67
N ARG A 134 -30.09 -13.17 15.82
CA ARG A 134 -30.88 -13.38 17.05
C ARG A 134 -29.99 -13.75 18.24
N THR A 135 -29.03 -14.61 18.01
CA THR A 135 -28.05 -15.03 19.03
C THR A 135 -27.27 -13.81 19.55
N LEU A 136 -26.77 -12.95 18.66
CA LEU A 136 -26.05 -11.74 19.05
C LEU A 136 -26.94 -10.80 19.86
N ARG A 137 -28.18 -10.55 19.42
CA ARG A 137 -29.11 -9.68 20.12
C ARG A 137 -29.48 -10.19 21.52
N LEU A 138 -29.70 -11.48 21.67
CA LEU A 138 -30.03 -12.08 22.98
C LEU A 138 -28.85 -12.04 23.93
N LYS A 139 -27.63 -12.33 23.45
CA LYS A 139 -26.40 -12.17 24.26
C LYS A 139 -26.21 -10.74 24.71
N TYR A 140 -26.45 -9.77 23.82
CA TYR A 140 -26.38 -8.34 24.14
C TYR A 140 -27.38 -7.96 25.23
N ILE A 141 -28.64 -8.39 25.14
CA ILE A 141 -29.67 -8.16 26.16
C ILE A 141 -29.26 -8.78 27.50
N LEU A 142 -28.73 -10.00 27.49
CA LEU A 142 -28.30 -10.71 28.70
C LEU A 142 -27.09 -10.01 29.35
N ALA A 143 -26.14 -9.55 28.57
CA ALA A 143 -24.99 -8.79 29.07
C ALA A 143 -25.42 -7.47 29.71
N CYS A 144 -26.31 -6.70 29.05
CA CYS A 144 -26.90 -5.48 29.63
C CYS A 144 -27.71 -5.78 30.91
N PHE A 145 -28.38 -6.92 30.97
CA PHE A 145 -29.06 -7.35 32.18
C PHE A 145 -28.09 -7.57 33.34
N HIS A 146 -26.99 -8.29 33.12
CA HIS A 146 -25.94 -8.48 34.13
C HIS A 146 -25.30 -7.15 34.55
N MET A 147 -25.07 -6.24 33.62
CA MET A 147 -24.61 -4.87 33.92
C MET A 147 -25.58 -4.16 34.88
N SER A 148 -26.88 -4.22 34.61
CA SER A 148 -27.90 -3.59 35.45
C SER A 148 -27.99 -4.16 36.88
N ARG A 149 -27.39 -5.34 37.09
CA ARG A 149 -27.27 -6.06 38.36
C ARG A 149 -25.92 -5.90 39.05
N SER A 150 -25.04 -5.08 38.49
CA SER A 150 -23.64 -4.99 38.95
C SER A 150 -22.91 -6.31 38.99
N SER A 151 -23.36 -7.28 38.16
CA SER A 151 -22.73 -8.58 37.98
C SER A 151 -21.73 -8.51 36.83
N PHE A 152 -20.73 -7.63 36.98
CA PHE A 152 -19.83 -7.23 35.90
C PHE A 152 -19.03 -8.41 35.34
N HIS A 153 -18.57 -9.32 36.17
CA HIS A 153 -17.82 -10.50 35.72
C HIS A 153 -18.61 -11.36 34.72
N HIS A 154 -19.92 -11.57 34.95
CA HIS A 154 -20.76 -12.31 33.99
C HIS A 154 -21.04 -11.49 32.74
N ALA A 155 -21.19 -10.17 32.88
CA ALA A 155 -21.35 -9.28 31.74
C ALA A 155 -20.09 -9.28 30.88
N HIS A 156 -18.91 -9.19 31.48
CA HIS A 156 -17.60 -9.21 30.82
C HIS A 156 -17.45 -10.45 29.92
N ALA A 157 -17.67 -11.64 30.46
CA ALA A 157 -17.59 -12.87 29.70
C ALA A 157 -18.51 -12.88 28.46
N LEU A 158 -19.71 -12.33 28.58
CA LEU A 158 -20.64 -12.21 27.45
C LEU A 158 -20.20 -11.16 26.43
N TRP A 159 -19.60 -10.06 26.89
CA TRP A 159 -19.04 -9.04 26.01
C TRP A 159 -17.86 -9.59 25.20
N ASP A 160 -16.97 -10.34 25.83
CA ASP A 160 -15.84 -10.99 25.14
C ASP A 160 -16.33 -11.98 24.08
N GLU A 161 -17.35 -12.78 24.39
CA GLU A 161 -17.96 -13.70 23.41
C GLU A 161 -18.62 -12.94 22.24
N LEU A 162 -19.26 -11.78 22.51
CA LEU A 162 -19.87 -10.97 21.49
C LEU A 162 -18.82 -10.33 20.58
N LEU A 163 -17.79 -9.72 21.17
CA LEU A 163 -16.71 -9.04 20.44
C LEU A 163 -15.88 -10.01 19.60
N ALA A 164 -15.69 -11.24 20.08
CA ALA A 164 -15.01 -12.29 19.32
C ALA A 164 -15.85 -12.85 18.15
N HIS A 165 -17.15 -12.52 18.08
CA HIS A 165 -18.02 -13.13 17.08
C HIS A 165 -17.85 -12.49 15.69
N PRO A 166 -17.51 -13.26 14.63
CA PRO A 166 -17.16 -12.73 13.31
C PRO A 166 -18.30 -11.99 12.60
N ALA A 167 -19.55 -12.24 12.98
CA ALA A 167 -20.71 -11.57 12.39
C ALA A 167 -21.07 -10.23 13.06
N LEU A 168 -20.49 -9.89 14.20
CA LEU A 168 -20.80 -8.64 14.91
C LEU A 168 -20.51 -7.39 14.09
N PRO A 169 -19.38 -7.25 13.36
CA PRO A 169 -19.08 -6.08 12.54
C PRO A 169 -20.11 -5.80 11.44
N TYR A 170 -20.84 -6.84 11.00
CA TYR A 170 -21.91 -6.70 9.99
C TYR A 170 -23.25 -6.27 10.58
N SER A 171 -23.37 -6.18 11.91
CA SER A 171 -24.57 -5.73 12.60
C SER A 171 -24.48 -4.25 12.97
N ALA A 172 -24.91 -3.37 12.04
CA ALA A 172 -24.86 -1.92 12.26
C ALA A 172 -25.54 -1.46 13.58
N VAL A 173 -26.57 -2.20 14.03
CA VAL A 173 -27.35 -1.86 15.24
C VAL A 173 -26.61 -2.25 16.52
N LEU A 174 -25.85 -3.34 16.51
CA LEU A 174 -25.22 -3.88 17.72
C LEU A 174 -23.74 -3.50 17.86
N TYR A 175 -23.05 -3.27 16.75
CA TYR A 175 -21.60 -3.11 16.73
C TYR A 175 -21.11 -1.96 17.62
N GLY A 176 -21.60 -0.73 17.39
CA GLY A 176 -21.24 0.43 18.20
C GLY A 176 -21.69 0.31 19.67
N PRO A 177 -22.99 0.01 19.94
CA PRO A 177 -23.48 -0.18 21.30
C PRO A 177 -22.75 -1.25 22.11
N THR A 178 -22.34 -2.37 21.48
CA THR A 178 -21.57 -3.42 22.17
C THR A 178 -20.24 -2.89 22.68
N HIS A 179 -19.47 -2.18 21.87
CA HIS A 179 -18.21 -1.57 22.31
C HIS A 179 -18.43 -0.53 23.43
N SER A 180 -19.48 0.29 23.31
CA SER A 180 -19.85 1.26 24.34
C SER A 180 -20.12 0.62 25.70
N GLN A 181 -20.94 -0.43 25.71
CA GLN A 181 -21.30 -1.13 26.95
C GLN A 181 -20.12 -1.93 27.52
N TYR A 182 -19.26 -2.47 26.67
CA TYR A 182 -18.02 -3.13 27.09
C TYR A 182 -17.08 -2.18 27.82
N LEU A 183 -16.86 -0.99 27.28
CA LEU A 183 -16.05 0.04 27.94
C LEU A 183 -16.67 0.45 29.30
N ALA A 184 -18.00 0.62 29.37
CA ALA A 184 -18.68 0.89 30.61
C ALA A 184 -18.52 -0.25 31.64
N CYS A 185 -18.50 -1.51 31.18
CA CYS A 185 -18.23 -2.67 32.01
C CYS A 185 -16.82 -2.63 32.61
N LEU A 186 -15.81 -2.39 31.78
CA LEU A 186 -14.41 -2.29 32.22
C LEU A 186 -14.20 -1.16 33.22
N GLN A 187 -14.86 0.00 33.00
CA GLN A 187 -14.82 1.10 33.98
C GLN A 187 -15.44 0.70 35.32
N ALA A 188 -16.57 0.00 35.31
CA ALA A 188 -17.26 -0.45 36.52
C ALA A 188 -16.48 -1.54 37.27
N GLU A 189 -15.69 -2.35 36.59
CA GLU A 189 -14.78 -3.35 37.19
C GLU A 189 -13.44 -2.77 37.65
N HIS A 190 -13.23 -1.46 37.51
CA HIS A 190 -11.94 -0.82 37.77
C HIS A 190 -10.78 -1.35 36.88
N LEU A 191 -11.10 -1.89 35.72
CA LEU A 191 -10.15 -2.37 34.70
C LEU A 191 -9.89 -1.32 33.61
N ALA A 192 -10.26 -0.04 33.85
CA ALA A 192 -10.09 1.05 32.91
C ALA A 192 -8.61 1.53 32.83
N HIS A 193 -7.66 0.61 32.89
CA HIS A 193 -6.23 0.84 32.81
C HIS A 193 -5.55 -0.35 32.14
N GLY A 194 -4.38 -0.10 31.58
CA GLY A 194 -3.54 -1.15 31.02
C GLY A 194 -3.89 -1.56 29.59
N ASP A 195 -3.24 -2.63 29.13
CA ASP A 195 -3.33 -3.10 27.75
C ASP A 195 -4.74 -3.48 27.32
N VAL A 196 -5.53 -4.09 28.22
CA VAL A 196 -6.92 -4.47 27.93
C VAL A 196 -7.78 -3.26 27.64
N TRP A 197 -7.59 -2.19 28.43
CA TRP A 197 -8.29 -0.92 28.23
C TRP A 197 -7.91 -0.26 26.92
N ILE A 198 -6.61 -0.20 26.60
CA ILE A 198 -6.10 0.34 25.32
C ILE A 198 -6.70 -0.44 24.14
N GLN A 199 -6.69 -1.77 24.16
CA GLN A 199 -7.27 -2.59 23.11
C GLN A 199 -8.79 -2.38 22.96
N ALA A 200 -9.51 -2.25 24.06
CA ALA A 200 -10.94 -1.98 24.04
C ALA A 200 -11.25 -0.60 23.45
N LEU A 201 -10.47 0.44 23.80
CA LEU A 201 -10.59 1.78 23.24
C LEU A 201 -10.29 1.80 21.73
N VAL A 202 -9.20 1.14 21.32
CA VAL A 202 -8.83 1.00 19.89
C VAL A 202 -9.98 0.34 19.11
N ALA A 203 -10.52 -0.76 19.62
CA ALA A 203 -11.63 -1.47 18.99
C ALA A 203 -12.90 -0.61 18.91
N ALA A 204 -13.22 0.15 19.97
CA ALA A 204 -14.37 1.05 19.99
C ALA A 204 -14.24 2.19 18.98
N ILE A 205 -13.07 2.84 18.88
CA ILE A 205 -12.83 3.91 17.90
C ILE A 205 -12.88 3.36 16.47
N GLN A 206 -12.32 2.17 16.21
CA GLN A 206 -12.42 1.50 14.91
C GLN A 206 -13.89 1.19 14.57
N ALA A 207 -14.69 0.73 15.53
CA ALA A 207 -16.10 0.48 15.32
C ALA A 207 -16.86 1.76 14.92
N ILE A 208 -16.62 2.87 15.61
CA ILE A 208 -17.23 4.17 15.29
C ILE A 208 -16.81 4.63 13.88
N SER A 209 -15.52 4.53 13.54
CA SER A 209 -15.01 4.94 12.24
C SER A 209 -15.60 4.10 11.10
N THR A 210 -15.84 2.81 11.33
CA THR A 210 -16.48 1.91 10.36
C THR A 210 -17.97 2.26 10.18
N LEU A 211 -18.68 2.52 11.26
CA LEU A 211 -20.11 2.89 11.24
C LEU A 211 -20.36 4.26 10.61
N ARG A 212 -19.39 5.16 10.64
CA ARG A 212 -19.48 6.47 9.98
C ARG A 212 -19.72 6.36 8.47
N ALA A 213 -19.28 5.29 7.84
CA ALA A 213 -19.57 5.00 6.45
C ALA A 213 -21.04 4.59 6.20
N GLN A 214 -21.82 4.32 7.27
CA GLN A 214 -23.22 3.88 7.21
C GLN A 214 -24.13 5.00 7.71
N PRO A 215 -25.01 5.59 6.89
CA PRO A 215 -25.78 6.80 7.21
C PRO A 215 -26.89 6.63 8.26
N LEU A 216 -27.12 5.44 8.79
CA LEU A 216 -28.29 5.11 9.61
C LEU A 216 -28.00 4.78 11.07
N SER A 217 -26.75 4.85 11.53
CA SER A 217 -26.41 4.47 12.92
C SER A 217 -26.33 5.68 13.84
N PRO A 218 -27.09 5.74 14.95
CA PRO A 218 -26.85 6.73 16.00
C PRO A 218 -25.46 6.48 16.59
N GLN A 219 -24.65 7.53 16.70
CA GLN A 219 -23.32 7.42 17.31
C GLN A 219 -23.49 7.43 18.85
N PRO A 220 -23.27 6.31 19.55
CA PRO A 220 -23.52 6.21 20.97
C PRO A 220 -22.43 6.85 21.86
N MET A 221 -21.27 7.20 21.29
CA MET A 221 -20.12 7.71 22.03
C MET A 221 -19.45 8.89 21.33
N ASP A 222 -18.92 9.83 22.13
CA ASP A 222 -18.09 10.91 21.63
C ASP A 222 -16.68 10.38 21.31
N GLU A 223 -16.37 10.26 20.03
CA GLU A 223 -15.08 9.80 19.52
C GLU A 223 -13.90 10.62 20.08
N MET A 224 -14.10 11.91 20.30
CA MET A 224 -13.06 12.77 20.88
C MET A 224 -12.72 12.37 22.31
N SER A 225 -13.73 12.01 23.11
CA SER A 225 -13.51 11.51 24.46
C SER A 225 -12.74 10.19 24.45
N LEU A 226 -13.05 9.29 23.53
CA LEU A 226 -12.33 8.02 23.38
C LEU A 226 -10.87 8.23 22.95
N LEU A 227 -10.63 9.10 21.98
CA LEU A 227 -9.27 9.44 21.56
C LEU A 227 -8.45 10.06 22.69
N THR A 228 -9.09 10.91 23.51
CA THR A 228 -8.44 11.52 24.68
C THR A 228 -8.09 10.47 25.73
N TRP A 229 -9.01 9.57 26.06
CA TRP A 229 -8.76 8.48 27.01
C TRP A 229 -7.65 7.54 26.51
N LEU A 230 -7.65 7.22 25.20
CA LEU A 230 -6.60 6.41 24.59
C LEU A 230 -5.24 7.10 24.68
N ALA A 231 -5.19 8.41 24.43
CA ALA A 231 -3.94 9.17 24.51
C ALA A 231 -3.44 9.27 25.96
N ASP A 232 -4.34 9.54 26.91
CA ASP A 232 -4.00 9.63 28.34
C ASP A 232 -3.44 8.29 28.84
N GLU A 233 -4.08 7.18 28.50
CA GLU A 233 -3.60 5.86 28.91
C GLU A 233 -2.30 5.45 28.20
N SER A 234 -2.16 5.74 26.91
CA SER A 234 -0.92 5.50 26.15
C SER A 234 0.26 6.30 26.69
N ASP A 235 0.03 7.54 27.16
CA ASP A 235 1.05 8.35 27.80
C ASP A 235 1.44 7.79 29.18
N ASN A 236 0.45 7.36 30.00
CA ASN A 236 0.68 6.75 31.31
C ASN A 236 1.54 5.48 31.19
N GLN A 237 1.29 4.68 30.16
CA GLN A 237 2.01 3.42 29.92
C GLN A 237 3.29 3.60 29.11
N HIS A 238 3.60 4.79 28.63
CA HIS A 238 4.70 5.07 27.72
C HIS A 238 4.71 4.22 26.45
N THR A 239 3.55 3.76 25.98
CA THR A 239 3.37 2.94 24.78
C THR A 239 2.69 3.71 23.67
N TYR A 240 2.94 3.33 22.41
CA TYR A 240 2.21 3.87 21.26
C TYR A 240 1.00 2.99 20.94
N ALA A 241 -0.17 3.60 20.87
CA ALA A 241 -1.38 2.95 20.37
C ALA A 241 -1.57 3.27 18.89
N THR A 242 -1.73 2.24 18.05
CA THR A 242 -1.95 2.40 16.61
C THR A 242 -3.35 2.00 16.21
N LEU A 243 -4.07 2.93 15.59
CA LEU A 243 -5.42 2.74 15.04
C LEU A 243 -5.33 2.52 13.53
N VAL A 244 -5.18 1.26 13.12
CA VAL A 244 -5.09 0.88 11.70
C VAL A 244 -6.47 0.90 11.06
N GLY A 245 -6.57 1.49 9.85
CA GLY A 245 -7.85 1.59 9.12
C GLY A 245 -8.77 2.71 9.64
N TYR A 246 -8.22 3.72 10.31
CA TYR A 246 -8.97 4.84 10.82
C TYR A 246 -9.55 5.71 9.70
N ASN A 247 -10.88 5.86 9.69
CA ASN A 247 -11.63 6.60 8.66
C ASN A 247 -12.14 7.98 9.16
N GLY A 248 -11.65 8.46 10.29
CA GLY A 248 -12.00 9.78 10.84
C GLY A 248 -11.40 10.95 10.07
N CYS A 249 -10.44 10.70 9.19
CA CYS A 249 -9.85 11.69 8.30
C CYS A 249 -9.74 11.13 6.88
N ARG A 250 -9.94 12.01 5.88
CA ARG A 250 -9.76 11.67 4.47
C ARG A 250 -8.78 12.63 3.82
N VAL A 251 -7.80 12.09 3.09
CA VAL A 251 -6.78 12.89 2.42
C VAL A 251 -7.03 12.93 0.91
N HIS A 252 -6.88 14.12 0.34
CA HIS A 252 -6.87 14.35 -1.10
C HIS A 252 -5.61 15.15 -1.48
N VAL A 253 -4.83 14.64 -2.41
CA VAL A 253 -3.63 15.32 -2.91
C VAL A 253 -4.03 16.39 -3.92
N ARG A 254 -3.66 17.65 -3.67
CA ARG A 254 -3.95 18.78 -4.55
C ARG A 254 -2.86 19.00 -5.56
N SER A 255 -1.63 19.16 -5.09
CA SER A 255 -0.50 19.46 -5.96
C SER A 255 0.80 18.96 -5.31
N ILE A 256 1.77 18.73 -6.15
CA ILE A 256 3.15 18.48 -5.74
C ILE A 256 4.05 19.51 -6.40
N ARG A 257 5.01 20.02 -5.65
CA ARG A 257 5.95 21.03 -6.12
C ARG A 257 7.33 20.73 -5.58
N ALA A 258 8.34 20.83 -6.43
CA ALA A 258 9.71 20.93 -5.96
C ALA A 258 9.96 22.35 -5.43
N ASP A 259 10.80 22.48 -4.43
CA ASP A 259 11.27 23.76 -3.97
C ASP A 259 12.07 24.45 -5.10
N ARG A 260 12.10 25.78 -5.10
CA ARG A 260 12.92 26.57 -6.05
C ARG A 260 14.39 26.16 -5.99
N ASP A 261 14.83 25.77 -4.81
CA ASP A 261 16.19 25.31 -4.58
C ASP A 261 16.40 23.80 -4.80
N GLY A 262 15.32 23.04 -5.12
CA GLY A 262 15.36 21.61 -5.42
C GLY A 262 15.73 20.71 -4.25
N ALA A 263 15.85 21.27 -3.02
CA ALA A 263 16.19 20.52 -1.83
C ALA A 263 15.01 19.69 -1.29
N HIS A 264 13.82 20.22 -1.45
CA HIS A 264 12.63 19.67 -0.83
C HIS A 264 11.54 19.47 -1.86
N THR A 265 10.74 18.44 -1.64
CA THR A 265 9.50 18.25 -2.40
C THR A 265 8.33 18.54 -1.47
N PHE A 266 7.48 19.47 -1.86
CA PHE A 266 6.28 19.84 -1.12
C PHE A 266 5.07 19.10 -1.69
N LEU A 267 4.25 18.55 -0.79
CA LEU A 267 2.97 17.95 -1.09
C LEU A 267 1.87 18.79 -0.47
N ASP A 268 1.10 19.50 -1.28
CA ASP A 268 -0.09 20.22 -0.83
C ASP A 268 -1.27 19.26 -0.81
N ILE A 269 -1.92 19.12 0.34
CA ILE A 269 -3.06 18.24 0.55
C ILE A 269 -4.28 18.98 1.09
N ASP A 270 -5.44 18.44 0.78
CA ASP A 270 -6.69 18.71 1.47
C ASP A 270 -6.99 17.52 2.39
N LEU A 271 -6.92 17.74 3.71
CA LEU A 271 -7.27 16.77 4.72
C LEU A 271 -8.64 17.11 5.28
N PHE A 272 -9.63 16.26 5.06
CA PHE A 272 -10.95 16.42 5.60
C PHE A 272 -11.09 15.66 6.92
N SER A 273 -11.33 16.38 8.02
CA SER A 273 -11.55 15.81 9.34
C SER A 273 -13.06 15.67 9.60
N TYR A 274 -13.48 14.44 9.92
CA TYR A 274 -14.85 14.14 10.34
C TYR A 274 -15.04 14.29 11.84
N LEU A 275 -14.01 14.66 12.58
CA LEU A 275 -14.08 14.89 14.01
C LEU A 275 -14.98 16.09 14.32
N PRO A 276 -15.81 16.02 15.38
CA PRO A 276 -16.73 17.11 15.71
C PRO A 276 -16.07 18.32 16.36
N LYS A 277 -14.83 18.17 16.85
CA LYS A 277 -14.06 19.21 17.55
C LYS A 277 -12.65 19.29 16.97
N PRO A 278 -11.97 20.44 17.12
CA PRO A 278 -10.57 20.56 16.74
C PRO A 278 -9.67 19.55 17.46
N LEU A 279 -8.70 18.97 16.73
CA LEU A 279 -7.70 18.06 17.26
C LEU A 279 -6.31 18.62 17.02
N SER A 280 -5.57 18.90 18.11
CA SER A 280 -4.16 19.31 18.03
C SER A 280 -3.30 18.06 17.79
N VAL A 281 -2.62 18.00 16.65
CA VAL A 281 -1.79 16.86 16.26
C VAL A 281 -0.31 17.26 16.23
N ASP A 282 0.56 16.32 16.62
CA ASP A 282 2.01 16.55 16.67
C ASP A 282 2.64 16.45 15.30
N ALA A 283 2.16 15.52 14.46
CA ALA A 283 2.63 15.35 13.12
C ALA A 283 1.57 14.72 12.20
N VAL A 284 1.67 15.03 10.92
CA VAL A 284 0.95 14.36 9.85
C VAL A 284 1.97 13.78 8.88
N HIS A 285 1.92 12.48 8.65
CA HIS A 285 2.79 11.76 7.73
C HIS A 285 1.99 11.16 6.59
N ILE A 286 2.51 11.27 5.39
CA ILE A 286 1.96 10.63 4.20
C ILE A 286 3.04 9.78 3.56
N TRP A 287 2.73 8.51 3.38
CA TRP A 287 3.58 7.55 2.72
C TRP A 287 3.13 7.35 1.28
N VAL A 288 4.04 7.53 0.36
CA VAL A 288 3.80 7.24 -1.06
C VAL A 288 4.83 6.24 -1.56
N ALA A 289 4.43 5.35 -2.45
CA ALA A 289 5.36 4.40 -3.05
C ALA A 289 5.16 4.30 -4.55
N ASN A 290 6.22 3.90 -5.24
CA ASN A 290 6.14 3.52 -6.64
C ASN A 290 6.00 2.01 -6.80
N TYR A 291 5.80 1.54 -8.04
CA TYR A 291 5.68 0.11 -8.37
C TYR A 291 6.95 -0.72 -8.04
N ARG A 292 8.07 -0.07 -7.71
CA ARG A 292 9.35 -0.68 -7.33
C ARG A 292 9.60 -0.64 -5.84
N GLN A 293 8.56 -0.32 -5.06
CA GLN A 293 8.60 -0.23 -3.59
C GLN A 293 9.50 0.88 -3.03
N VAL A 294 9.90 1.85 -3.87
CA VAL A 294 10.53 3.07 -3.35
C VAL A 294 9.49 3.84 -2.57
N GLN A 295 9.72 4.03 -1.28
CA GLN A 295 8.83 4.74 -0.38
C GLN A 295 9.37 6.14 -0.08
N LEU A 296 8.49 7.13 -0.12
CA LEU A 296 8.76 8.50 0.29
C LEU A 296 7.81 8.86 1.41
N GLN A 297 8.35 9.55 2.41
CA GLN A 297 7.59 10.08 3.53
C GLN A 297 7.53 11.60 3.41
N PHE A 298 6.30 12.12 3.35
CA PHE A 298 6.02 13.54 3.48
C PHE A 298 5.52 13.83 4.89
N SER A 299 6.03 14.84 5.54
CA SER A 299 5.67 15.18 6.92
C SER A 299 5.39 16.65 7.11
N ALA A 300 4.45 16.94 8.00
CA ALA A 300 4.20 18.26 8.57
C ALA A 300 4.16 18.12 10.09
N SER A 301 4.80 19.04 10.80
CA SER A 301 4.83 19.09 12.28
C SER A 301 3.71 19.94 12.82
N ALA A 302 3.36 19.68 14.06
CA ALA A 302 2.45 20.43 14.96
C ALA A 302 1.38 21.28 14.25
N HIS A 303 0.17 20.73 14.14
CA HIS A 303 -0.95 21.39 13.47
C HIS A 303 -2.24 21.15 14.24
N THR A 304 -3.19 22.11 14.15
CA THR A 304 -4.54 21.89 14.67
C THR A 304 -5.46 21.56 13.52
N LEU A 305 -6.04 20.37 13.54
CA LEU A 305 -7.02 19.92 12.57
C LEU A 305 -8.40 20.40 12.99
N GLU A 306 -8.94 21.33 12.24
CA GLU A 306 -10.31 21.82 12.43
C GLU A 306 -11.33 20.82 11.86
N PRO A 307 -12.55 20.77 12.37
CA PRO A 307 -13.64 20.03 11.74
C PRO A 307 -13.84 20.46 10.29
N GLY A 308 -13.91 19.51 9.37
CA GLY A 308 -14.04 19.78 7.95
C GLY A 308 -12.69 19.86 7.22
N LEU A 309 -12.56 20.83 6.32
CA LEU A 309 -11.45 20.91 5.37
C LEU A 309 -10.23 21.62 5.96
N ASN A 310 -9.11 20.92 6.04
CA ASN A 310 -7.80 21.43 6.43
C ASN A 310 -6.84 21.39 5.22
N ARG A 311 -6.13 22.50 4.98
CA ARG A 311 -5.14 22.60 3.92
C ARG A 311 -3.76 22.55 4.53
N LEU A 312 -3.02 21.48 4.20
CA LEU A 312 -1.70 21.24 4.76
C LEU A 312 -0.66 21.19 3.64
N ARG A 313 0.54 21.64 3.98
CA ARG A 313 1.73 21.47 3.17
C ARG A 313 2.69 20.55 3.91
N LEU A 314 3.00 19.41 3.32
CA LEU A 314 3.96 18.45 3.84
C LEU A 314 5.26 18.54 3.05
N VAL A 315 6.36 18.22 3.71
CA VAL A 315 7.71 18.29 3.17
C VAL A 315 8.32 16.90 3.11
N CYS A 316 8.97 16.59 2.01
CA CYS A 316 9.84 15.42 1.87
C CYS A 316 11.26 15.87 1.57
N MET A 317 12.21 15.38 2.36
CA MET A 317 13.65 15.66 2.20
C MET A 317 14.30 14.76 1.14
N THR A 318 13.60 13.70 0.74
CA THR A 318 14.06 12.78 -0.30
C THR A 318 13.55 13.22 -1.66
N SER A 319 14.45 13.47 -2.60
CA SER A 319 14.09 13.80 -3.97
C SER A 319 13.99 12.53 -4.80
N ALA A 320 12.79 12.24 -5.30
CA ALA A 320 12.56 11.16 -6.24
C ALA A 320 11.70 11.65 -7.39
N VAL A 321 11.81 11.04 -8.55
CA VAL A 321 11.06 11.41 -9.75
C VAL A 321 10.23 10.24 -10.23
N GLY A 322 9.06 10.53 -10.78
CA GLY A 322 8.21 9.52 -11.38
C GLY A 322 6.81 9.48 -10.79
N TYR A 323 6.16 8.35 -10.99
CA TYR A 323 4.79 8.14 -10.55
C TYR A 323 4.77 7.34 -9.25
N PHE A 324 4.09 7.91 -8.27
CA PHE A 324 3.87 7.32 -6.95
C PHE A 324 2.37 7.17 -6.68
N HIS A 325 2.02 6.30 -5.76
CA HIS A 325 0.66 6.20 -5.23
C HIS A 325 0.67 6.38 -3.72
N LEU A 326 -0.37 6.95 -3.22
CA LEU A 326 -0.62 7.08 -1.80
C LEU A 326 -0.78 5.68 -1.19
N GLN A 327 0.05 5.34 -0.20
CA GLN A 327 -0.03 4.07 0.54
C GLN A 327 -0.79 4.20 1.84
N ALA A 328 -0.38 5.15 2.66
CA ALA A 328 -0.93 5.36 3.98
C ALA A 328 -0.86 6.84 4.36
N THR A 329 -1.79 7.24 5.19
CA THR A 329 -1.76 8.51 5.90
C THR A 329 -1.71 8.19 7.39
N GLN A 330 -0.78 8.78 8.11
CA GLN A 330 -0.61 8.61 9.53
C GLN A 330 -0.68 9.99 10.21
N ILE A 331 -1.56 10.12 11.18
CA ILE A 331 -1.71 11.32 11.98
C ILE A 331 -1.28 10.97 13.40
N GLN A 332 -0.30 11.66 13.91
CA GLN A 332 0.20 11.47 15.26
C GLN A 332 -0.48 12.47 16.21
N PHE A 333 -1.16 11.93 17.19
CA PHE A 333 -1.78 12.67 18.30
C PHE A 333 -1.22 12.13 19.62
N ARG A 334 -0.29 12.83 20.21
CA ARG A 334 0.47 12.36 21.39
C ARG A 334 1.10 11.00 21.08
N ARG A 335 0.80 9.95 21.87
CA ARG A 335 1.24 8.57 21.62
C ARG A 335 0.22 7.72 20.85
N VAL A 336 -0.75 8.34 20.22
CA VAL A 336 -1.73 7.68 19.37
C VAL A 336 -1.38 7.93 17.89
N LEU A 337 -1.28 6.86 17.11
CA LEU A 337 -1.05 6.88 15.68
C LEU A 337 -2.35 6.50 14.96
N LEU A 338 -2.96 7.47 14.31
CA LEU A 338 -4.17 7.27 13.49
C LEU A 338 -3.73 6.95 12.06
N GLU A 339 -3.84 5.70 11.65
CA GLU A 339 -3.37 5.24 10.34
C GLU A 339 -4.56 4.92 9.43
N SER A 340 -4.61 5.60 8.29
CA SER A 340 -5.52 5.26 7.19
C SER A 340 -4.73 4.62 6.06
N ILE A 341 -4.97 3.33 5.82
CA ILE A 341 -4.35 2.58 4.74
C ILE A 341 -5.21 2.73 3.49
N VAL A 342 -4.62 3.26 2.43
CA VAL A 342 -5.26 3.23 1.11
C VAL A 342 -5.10 1.82 0.55
N GLN A 343 -6.18 1.03 0.58
CA GLN A 343 -6.16 -0.32 0.03
C GLN A 343 -5.72 -0.27 -1.43
N SER A 344 -4.63 -0.98 -1.73
CA SER A 344 -4.18 -1.13 -3.10
C SER A 344 -5.25 -1.90 -3.89
N ALA A 345 -5.52 -1.47 -5.11
CA ALA A 345 -6.53 -2.07 -6.00
C ALA A 345 -6.33 -3.58 -6.27
N ALA A 346 -5.23 -4.18 -5.82
CA ALA A 346 -4.95 -5.61 -5.95
C ALA A 346 -5.88 -6.52 -5.12
N SER A 347 -6.55 -5.99 -4.09
CA SER A 347 -7.49 -6.74 -3.26
C SER A 347 -8.96 -6.63 -3.70
N LEU A 348 -9.26 -5.91 -4.79
CA LEU A 348 -10.62 -5.51 -5.18
C LEU A 348 -10.95 -6.00 -6.60
N SER A 349 -10.95 -7.31 -6.80
CA SER A 349 -11.18 -7.94 -8.12
C SER A 349 -12.63 -7.93 -8.66
N THR A 350 -13.57 -7.24 -8.03
CA THR A 350 -15.00 -7.34 -8.40
C THR A 350 -15.76 -6.03 -8.62
N LEU A 351 -15.12 -4.85 -8.55
CA LEU A 351 -15.77 -3.55 -8.77
C LEU A 351 -14.93 -2.69 -9.76
N ALA A 352 -14.74 -3.20 -10.98
CA ALA A 352 -13.71 -2.73 -11.91
C ALA A 352 -13.83 -1.26 -12.36
N ASP A 353 -15.02 -0.67 -12.51
CA ASP A 353 -15.14 0.64 -13.16
C ASP A 353 -15.15 1.85 -12.21
N ALA A 354 -15.76 1.78 -11.06
CA ALA A 354 -15.75 2.87 -10.07
C ALA A 354 -14.37 3.01 -9.40
N GLN A 355 -13.64 1.90 -9.24
CA GLN A 355 -12.33 1.83 -8.60
C GLN A 355 -11.18 2.29 -9.48
N GLN A 356 -11.26 2.14 -10.82
CA GLN A 356 -10.26 2.72 -11.72
C GLN A 356 -10.25 4.25 -11.66
N LEU A 357 -11.38 4.89 -11.40
CA LEU A 357 -11.46 6.33 -11.20
C LEU A 357 -10.85 6.77 -9.86
N GLU A 358 -11.05 6.01 -8.78
CA GLU A 358 -10.38 6.29 -7.50
C GLU A 358 -8.88 6.02 -7.55
N TYR A 359 -8.43 4.95 -8.17
CA TYR A 359 -7.01 4.65 -8.36
C TYR A 359 -6.27 5.76 -9.12
N ARG A 360 -6.91 6.36 -10.14
CA ARG A 360 -6.33 7.50 -10.87
C ARG A 360 -6.21 8.77 -10.02
N ARG A 361 -7.10 8.97 -9.03
CA ARG A 361 -7.08 10.14 -8.13
C ARG A 361 -5.94 10.12 -7.12
N HIS A 362 -5.37 8.97 -6.83
CA HIS A 362 -4.27 8.81 -5.87
C HIS A 362 -2.88 8.73 -6.52
N ARG A 363 -2.81 8.88 -7.84
CA ARG A 363 -1.54 8.87 -8.56
C ARG A 363 -0.86 10.23 -8.50
N ILE A 364 0.33 10.25 -7.92
CA ILE A 364 1.15 11.44 -7.72
C ILE A 364 2.30 11.40 -8.72
N CYS A 365 2.46 12.46 -9.52
CA CYS A 365 3.59 12.61 -10.43
C CYS A 365 4.57 13.62 -9.84
N ILE A 366 5.76 13.18 -9.46
CA ILE A 366 6.85 14.05 -9.03
C ILE A 366 7.69 14.38 -10.25
N PRO A 367 7.68 15.65 -10.72
CA PRO A 367 8.44 16.06 -11.89
C PRO A 367 9.94 16.07 -11.60
N ALA A 368 10.75 15.90 -12.65
CA ALA A 368 12.18 16.07 -12.54
C ALA A 368 12.52 17.57 -12.39
N ASP A 369 13.36 17.91 -11.41
CA ASP A 369 13.98 19.23 -11.37
C ASP A 369 15.25 19.21 -12.24
N GLY A 370 15.21 19.98 -13.33
CA GLY A 370 16.32 20.05 -14.30
C GLY A 370 17.61 20.67 -13.75
N ALA A 371 17.54 21.38 -12.64
CA ALA A 371 18.70 22.05 -12.04
C ALA A 371 19.25 21.35 -10.78
N ALA A 372 18.61 20.28 -10.32
CA ALA A 372 19.10 19.43 -9.24
C ALA A 372 20.09 18.39 -9.77
N LEU A 373 20.67 17.58 -8.85
CA LEU A 373 21.52 16.44 -9.21
C LEU A 373 20.84 15.55 -10.25
N GLN A 374 21.46 15.44 -11.42
CA GLN A 374 21.00 14.60 -12.50
C GLN A 374 21.83 13.34 -12.60
N MET A 375 21.18 12.25 -12.97
CA MET A 375 21.83 10.96 -13.16
C MET A 375 21.32 10.32 -14.44
N HIS A 376 22.21 9.82 -15.26
CA HIS A 376 21.84 8.95 -16.36
C HIS A 376 22.85 7.82 -16.53
N VAL A 377 22.41 6.75 -17.18
CA VAL A 377 23.23 5.55 -17.40
C VAL A 377 23.31 5.32 -18.88
N SER A 378 24.52 5.10 -19.39
CA SER A 378 24.80 4.80 -20.78
C SER A 378 25.75 3.62 -20.92
N MET A 379 25.86 3.12 -22.12
CA MET A 379 26.98 2.25 -22.47
C MET A 379 28.21 3.09 -22.81
N PRO A 380 29.42 2.60 -22.54
CA PRO A 380 30.65 3.25 -23.00
C PRO A 380 30.60 3.53 -24.49
N ARG A 381 31.04 4.71 -24.90
CA ARG A 381 31.10 5.06 -26.34
C ARG A 381 32.08 4.16 -27.11
N VAL A 382 33.08 3.66 -26.44
CA VAL A 382 34.05 2.72 -27.00
C VAL A 382 33.98 1.44 -26.17
N MET A 383 33.70 0.31 -26.83
CA MET A 383 33.64 -0.99 -26.19
C MET A 383 34.61 -1.93 -26.87
N SER A 384 35.47 -2.57 -26.11
CA SER A 384 36.23 -3.74 -26.55
C SER A 384 35.39 -5.00 -26.32
N LEU A 385 35.41 -5.91 -27.30
CA LEU A 385 34.75 -7.21 -27.17
C LEU A 385 35.53 -8.16 -26.25
N GLN A 386 36.80 -7.86 -25.97
CA GLN A 386 37.70 -8.69 -25.17
C GLN A 386 37.72 -8.28 -23.71
N ASP A 387 37.43 -7.00 -23.42
CA ASP A 387 37.47 -6.45 -22.06
C ASP A 387 36.16 -6.67 -21.30
N ALA A 388 36.26 -6.53 -19.97
CA ALA A 388 35.10 -6.57 -19.11
C ALA A 388 34.08 -5.51 -19.54
N ARG A 389 32.84 -5.92 -19.71
CA ARG A 389 31.78 -4.97 -20.03
C ARG A 389 31.51 -4.05 -18.84
N SER A 390 31.35 -2.78 -19.10
CA SER A 390 30.99 -1.79 -18.10
C SER A 390 29.78 -0.99 -18.52
N VAL A 391 29.16 -0.34 -17.54
CA VAL A 391 28.09 0.63 -17.71
C VAL A 391 28.60 1.95 -17.16
N GLU A 392 28.38 3.02 -17.89
CA GLU A 392 28.75 4.36 -17.45
C GLU A 392 27.59 5.01 -16.69
N LEU A 393 27.84 5.38 -15.42
CA LEU A 393 26.98 6.22 -14.62
C LEU A 393 27.48 7.65 -14.71
N HIS A 394 26.66 8.50 -15.32
CA HIS A 394 26.92 9.94 -15.41
C HIS A 394 26.17 10.66 -14.31
N LEU A 395 26.90 11.49 -13.57
CA LEU A 395 26.38 12.36 -12.54
C LEU A 395 26.67 13.82 -12.92
N ASP A 396 25.64 14.65 -12.85
CA ASP A 396 25.75 16.09 -12.99
C ASP A 396 25.31 16.72 -11.67
N SER A 397 26.20 17.42 -10.98
CA SER A 397 25.94 18.02 -9.66
C SER A 397 24.81 19.05 -9.65
N GLY A 398 24.45 19.59 -10.83
CA GLY A 398 23.44 20.65 -10.92
C GLY A 398 23.92 21.95 -10.26
N ARG A 399 23.01 22.63 -9.54
CA ARG A 399 23.29 23.93 -8.91
C ARG A 399 24.29 23.85 -7.74
N ASP A 400 24.31 22.72 -7.06
CA ASP A 400 24.99 22.60 -5.77
C ASP A 400 26.24 21.75 -5.87
N PRO A 401 27.32 22.14 -5.17
CA PRO A 401 28.46 21.26 -5.06
C PRO A 401 28.12 20.06 -4.17
N LEU A 402 28.71 18.91 -4.47
CA LEU A 402 28.67 17.72 -3.63
C LEU A 402 30.05 17.57 -2.94
N GLU A 403 30.14 17.97 -1.69
CA GLU A 403 31.37 17.80 -0.90
C GLU A 403 31.64 16.33 -0.62
N GLU A 404 30.62 15.63 -0.18
CA GLU A 404 30.64 14.19 0.05
C GLU A 404 29.27 13.58 -0.30
N ALA A 405 29.27 12.52 -1.11
CA ALA A 405 28.05 11.82 -1.51
C ALA A 405 28.25 10.31 -1.51
N THR A 406 27.36 9.58 -0.84
CA THR A 406 27.34 8.12 -0.85
C THR A 406 26.39 7.62 -1.91
N ILE A 407 26.87 6.82 -2.85
CA ILE A 407 26.11 6.30 -3.98
C ILE A 407 25.93 4.80 -3.81
N SER A 408 24.67 4.39 -3.67
CA SER A 408 24.29 2.98 -3.64
C SER A 408 23.69 2.60 -4.98
N VAL A 409 24.22 1.55 -5.61
CA VAL A 409 23.75 1.06 -6.91
C VAL A 409 23.25 -0.36 -6.78
N LEU A 410 21.99 -0.58 -7.13
CA LEU A 410 21.35 -1.89 -7.15
C LEU A 410 20.94 -2.24 -8.58
N ALA A 411 21.49 -3.34 -9.10
CA ALA A 411 21.09 -3.85 -10.39
C ALA A 411 19.85 -4.76 -10.26
N HIS A 412 18.91 -4.63 -11.20
CA HIS A 412 17.70 -5.44 -11.24
C HIS A 412 17.82 -6.57 -12.29
N GLY A 413 17.14 -7.69 -12.01
CA GLY A 413 17.14 -8.87 -12.86
C GLY A 413 18.42 -9.71 -12.75
N ASP A 414 18.89 -10.24 -13.88
CA ASP A 414 20.05 -11.15 -13.95
C ASP A 414 21.40 -10.41 -13.98
N VAL A 415 21.40 -9.08 -13.84
CA VAL A 415 22.61 -8.26 -13.90
C VAL A 415 23.35 -8.30 -12.57
N ARG A 416 24.65 -8.53 -12.60
CA ARG A 416 25.53 -8.40 -11.43
C ARG A 416 26.63 -7.40 -11.72
N LEU A 417 26.73 -6.37 -10.89
CA LEU A 417 27.83 -5.43 -10.93
C LEU A 417 29.01 -5.98 -10.14
N LYS A 418 30.22 -5.80 -10.65
CA LYS A 418 31.46 -6.02 -9.92
C LYS A 418 31.83 -4.74 -9.22
N LEU A 419 31.31 -4.59 -8.02
CA LEU A 419 31.66 -3.43 -7.18
C LEU A 419 32.88 -3.72 -6.28
N ASP A 420 33.65 -4.79 -6.57
CA ASP A 420 34.81 -5.22 -5.79
C ASP A 420 36.07 -4.38 -6.10
N GLU A 421 36.08 -3.74 -7.25
CA GLU A 421 37.16 -2.87 -7.72
C GLU A 421 36.67 -1.41 -7.69
N ASP A 422 37.59 -0.47 -7.42
CA ASP A 422 37.24 0.95 -7.49
C ASP A 422 36.84 1.32 -8.92
N PRO A 423 35.71 2.02 -9.08
CA PRO A 423 35.24 2.38 -10.41
C PRO A 423 36.19 3.39 -11.06
N CYS A 424 36.44 3.22 -12.36
CA CYS A 424 37.18 4.20 -13.11
C CYS A 424 36.38 5.49 -13.21
N LEU A 425 36.93 6.59 -12.70
CA LEU A 425 36.33 7.91 -12.70
C LEU A 425 36.91 8.75 -13.85
N ALA A 426 36.04 9.25 -14.72
CA ALA A 426 36.36 10.30 -15.68
C ALA A 426 35.69 11.60 -15.23
N CYS A 427 36.47 12.55 -14.79
CA CYS A 427 36.02 13.87 -14.37
C CYS A 427 37.04 14.94 -14.82
N ASP A 428 36.55 16.10 -15.23
CA ASP A 428 37.40 17.21 -15.62
C ASP A 428 38.12 17.86 -14.41
N ASN A 429 37.57 17.67 -13.21
CA ASN A 429 38.14 18.17 -11.98
C ASN A 429 39.08 17.12 -11.33
N ARG A 430 40.34 17.50 -11.13
CA ARG A 430 41.36 16.62 -10.52
C ARG A 430 41.14 16.34 -9.02
N GLU A 431 40.37 17.17 -8.34
CA GLU A 431 40.08 17.02 -6.89
C GLU A 431 38.92 16.03 -6.63
N THR A 432 38.12 15.75 -7.65
CA THR A 432 37.02 14.80 -7.52
C THR A 432 37.57 13.38 -7.43
N SER A 433 37.18 12.67 -6.41
CA SER A 433 37.61 11.29 -6.16
C SER A 433 36.42 10.37 -5.85
N VAL A 434 36.55 9.11 -6.23
CA VAL A 434 35.58 8.06 -5.88
C VAL A 434 36.35 6.95 -5.16
N SER A 435 35.81 6.53 -4.04
CA SER A 435 36.31 5.40 -3.27
C SER A 435 35.16 4.50 -2.86
N ARG A 436 35.49 3.29 -2.46
CA ARG A 436 34.49 2.34 -1.99
C ARG A 436 34.36 2.39 -0.48
N THR A 437 33.13 2.28 0.03
CA THR A 437 32.84 2.13 1.45
C THR A 437 32.86 0.65 1.86
N GLU A 438 33.03 0.36 3.15
CA GLU A 438 32.94 -1.00 3.70
C GLU A 438 31.58 -1.67 3.42
N SER A 439 30.53 -0.88 3.29
CA SER A 439 29.17 -1.35 2.95
C SER A 439 28.96 -1.71 1.47
N GLY A 440 30.00 -1.51 0.61
CA GLY A 440 29.92 -1.75 -0.82
C GLY A 440 29.31 -0.62 -1.64
N SER A 441 28.98 0.52 -1.01
CA SER A 441 28.55 1.74 -1.69
C SER A 441 29.78 2.52 -2.18
N LEU A 442 29.57 3.43 -3.13
CA LEU A 442 30.60 4.31 -3.67
C LEU A 442 30.56 5.65 -2.95
N LEU A 443 31.69 6.16 -2.54
CA LEU A 443 31.85 7.45 -1.89
C LEU A 443 32.49 8.43 -2.88
N LEU A 444 31.72 9.40 -3.34
CA LEU A 444 32.13 10.49 -4.22
C LEU A 444 32.48 11.70 -3.36
N ARG A 445 33.64 12.32 -3.61
CA ARG A 445 34.09 13.51 -2.91
C ARG A 445 34.45 14.63 -3.87
N HIS A 446 34.14 15.86 -3.48
CA HIS A 446 34.55 17.11 -4.13
C HIS A 446 34.11 17.24 -5.59
N LEU A 447 32.78 17.02 -5.85
CA LEU A 447 32.20 17.36 -7.16
C LEU A 447 31.68 18.79 -7.12
N PRO A 448 32.32 19.74 -7.85
CA PRO A 448 31.90 21.15 -7.89
C PRO A 448 30.50 21.32 -8.48
N ALA A 449 29.86 22.44 -8.21
CA ALA A 449 28.58 22.80 -8.83
C ALA A 449 28.70 22.90 -10.36
N ARG A 450 27.66 22.46 -11.08
CA ARG A 450 27.57 22.48 -12.54
C ARG A 450 28.69 21.70 -13.24
N THR A 451 29.22 20.70 -12.59
CA THR A 451 30.19 19.77 -13.16
C THR A 451 29.59 18.38 -13.30
N SER A 452 30.07 17.67 -14.29
CA SER A 452 29.69 16.28 -14.51
C SER A 452 30.87 15.35 -14.27
N CYS A 453 30.57 14.17 -13.76
CA CYS A 453 31.52 13.07 -13.68
C CYS A 453 30.90 11.78 -14.23
N THR A 454 31.74 10.93 -14.79
CA THR A 454 31.35 9.63 -15.34
C THR A 454 32.10 8.52 -14.60
N MET A 455 31.36 7.56 -14.09
CA MET A 455 31.88 6.40 -13.39
C MET A 455 31.61 5.14 -14.22
N ALA A 456 32.64 4.40 -14.55
CA ALA A 456 32.51 3.11 -15.22
C ALA A 456 32.27 2.01 -14.18
N LEU A 457 31.11 1.39 -14.23
CA LEU A 457 30.69 0.31 -13.34
C LEU A 457 30.88 -1.04 -14.06
N PRO A 458 31.83 -1.89 -13.66
CA PRO A 458 32.04 -3.18 -14.31
C PRO A 458 30.86 -4.14 -14.10
N VAL A 459 30.49 -4.87 -15.12
CA VAL A 459 29.39 -5.86 -15.10
C VAL A 459 29.98 -7.26 -15.13
N SER A 460 29.62 -8.09 -14.14
CA SER A 460 30.11 -9.48 -14.05
C SER A 460 29.27 -10.47 -14.85
N TYR A 461 28.00 -10.16 -15.10
CA TYR A 461 27.08 -11.02 -15.83
C TYR A 461 26.28 -10.20 -16.84
N VAL A 462 26.19 -10.75 -18.07
CA VAL A 462 25.45 -10.10 -19.16
C VAL A 462 23.99 -10.54 -19.12
N PRO A 463 23.06 -9.60 -18.99
CA PRO A 463 21.65 -9.93 -18.94
C PRO A 463 21.17 -10.53 -20.27
N ARG A 464 20.16 -11.39 -20.20
CA ARG A 464 19.45 -11.90 -21.39
C ARG A 464 18.55 -10.81 -22.02
N THR A 465 18.22 -9.78 -21.24
CA THR A 465 17.41 -8.64 -21.68
C THR A 465 18.27 -7.61 -22.44
N PRO A 466 17.73 -6.91 -23.45
CA PRO A 466 18.49 -5.94 -24.25
C PRO A 466 18.86 -4.67 -23.49
N TYR A 467 18.46 -4.52 -22.23
CA TYR A 467 18.72 -3.35 -21.39
C TYR A 467 19.06 -3.78 -19.96
N ILE A 468 19.85 -2.93 -19.32
CA ILE A 468 20.10 -2.97 -17.87
C ILE A 468 19.18 -1.99 -17.18
N GLU A 469 18.72 -2.36 -16.01
CA GLU A 469 17.97 -1.51 -15.12
C GLU A 469 18.70 -1.40 -13.78
N LEU A 470 19.02 -0.16 -13.38
CA LEU A 470 19.73 0.15 -12.15
C LEU A 470 18.89 1.08 -11.28
N SER A 471 18.72 0.71 -10.00
CA SER A 471 18.24 1.64 -8.95
C SER A 471 19.43 2.27 -8.27
N ILE A 472 19.50 3.60 -8.32
CA ILE A 472 20.61 4.38 -7.80
C ILE A 472 20.07 5.31 -6.74
N VAL A 473 20.70 5.29 -5.58
CA VAL A 473 20.42 6.20 -4.46
C VAL A 473 21.68 6.98 -4.16
N VAL A 474 21.58 8.28 -4.17
CA VAL A 474 22.68 9.18 -3.78
C VAL A 474 22.28 9.89 -2.49
N TYR A 475 23.05 9.67 -1.43
CA TYR A 475 22.91 10.37 -0.15
C TYR A 475 24.00 11.45 -0.07
N PHE A 476 23.61 12.67 0.26
CA PHE A 476 24.55 13.80 0.41
C PHE A 476 24.01 14.83 1.37
N GLN A 477 24.88 15.67 1.91
CA GLN A 477 24.47 16.81 2.73
C GLN A 477 24.40 18.08 1.91
N ARG A 478 23.35 18.86 2.19
CA ARG A 478 23.15 20.18 1.57
C ARG A 478 22.71 21.16 2.64
N ASN A 479 23.47 22.25 2.80
CA ASN A 479 23.17 23.29 3.81
C ASN A 479 22.92 22.73 5.22
N GLY A 480 23.61 21.64 5.58
CA GLY A 480 23.46 20.96 6.88
C GLY A 480 22.27 20.00 6.97
N TYR A 481 21.53 19.77 5.89
CA TYR A 481 20.45 18.80 5.83
C TYR A 481 20.87 17.55 5.04
N ASP A 482 20.50 16.38 5.56
CA ASP A 482 20.68 15.12 4.85
C ASP A 482 19.65 15.00 3.71
N CYS A 483 20.15 14.90 2.50
CA CYS A 483 19.35 14.77 1.28
C CYS A 483 19.60 13.42 0.64
N SER A 484 18.57 12.88 -0.03
CA SER A 484 18.75 11.71 -0.88
C SER A 484 18.03 11.87 -2.22
N VAL A 485 18.67 11.36 -3.27
CA VAL A 485 18.09 11.34 -4.62
C VAL A 485 17.97 9.89 -5.08
N HIS A 486 16.76 9.49 -5.41
CA HIS A 486 16.46 8.13 -5.86
C HIS A 486 16.09 8.12 -7.34
N ARG A 487 16.77 7.32 -8.14
CA ARG A 487 16.50 7.15 -9.58
C ARG A 487 16.54 5.69 -9.97
N THR A 488 15.65 5.29 -10.84
CA THR A 488 15.78 4.03 -11.55
C THR A 488 16.00 4.32 -13.02
N LEU A 489 17.13 3.90 -13.51
CA LEU A 489 17.64 4.23 -14.83
C LEU A 489 17.72 2.97 -15.66
N ARG A 490 17.47 3.11 -16.96
CA ARG A 490 17.61 2.04 -17.94
C ARG A 490 18.62 2.44 -19.01
N ALA A 491 19.50 1.53 -19.34
CA ALA A 491 20.43 1.68 -20.45
C ALA A 491 20.37 0.46 -21.36
N PRO A 492 20.49 0.65 -22.69
CA PRO A 492 20.70 -0.48 -23.60
C PRO A 492 22.03 -1.14 -23.25
N PHE A 493 22.13 -2.46 -23.31
CA PHE A 493 23.34 -3.21 -22.93
C PHE A 493 23.81 -4.20 -23.98
N HIS A 494 23.14 -4.29 -25.09
CA HIS A 494 23.56 -5.12 -26.20
C HIS A 494 23.96 -4.28 -27.39
N LEU A 495 24.98 -4.77 -28.13
CA LEU A 495 25.24 -4.21 -29.43
C LEU A 495 23.99 -4.38 -30.32
N PRO A 496 23.64 -3.35 -31.13
CA PRO A 496 22.48 -3.42 -32.00
C PRO A 496 22.66 -4.40 -33.17
N PHE A 497 23.81 -5.08 -33.25
CA PHE A 497 24.14 -6.08 -34.25
C PHE A 497 25.01 -7.18 -33.66
N SER A 498 24.92 -8.35 -34.25
CA SER A 498 25.85 -9.47 -34.06
C SER A 498 26.99 -9.41 -35.05
N ILE A 499 28.15 -9.86 -34.63
CA ILE A 499 29.35 -9.88 -35.44
C ILE A 499 29.78 -11.34 -35.63
N ASN A 500 29.96 -11.76 -36.87
CA ASN A 500 30.51 -13.08 -37.22
C ASN A 500 31.69 -12.89 -38.14
N ILE A 501 32.83 -13.48 -37.79
CA ILE A 501 34.07 -13.43 -38.57
C ILE A 501 34.38 -14.85 -39.05
N GLN A 502 34.58 -14.97 -40.37
CA GLN A 502 34.99 -16.21 -41.02
C GLN A 502 36.28 -15.96 -41.78
N ASP A 503 37.32 -16.73 -41.45
CA ASP A 503 38.64 -16.59 -42.02
C ASP A 503 38.90 -17.67 -43.09
N PHE A 504 39.38 -17.21 -44.25
CA PHE A 504 39.74 -18.06 -45.36
C PHE A 504 41.23 -17.89 -45.69
N PHE A 505 42.01 -18.90 -45.37
CA PHE A 505 43.45 -18.90 -45.60
C PHE A 505 43.75 -19.25 -47.08
N ARG A 506 44.56 -18.40 -47.74
CA ARG A 506 45.10 -18.59 -49.06
C ARG A 506 46.63 -18.53 -49.00
N LEU A 507 47.33 -19.05 -50.01
CA LEU A 507 48.80 -19.19 -50.01
C LEU A 507 49.55 -17.90 -49.57
N HIS A 508 49.05 -16.70 -49.90
CA HIS A 508 49.75 -15.46 -49.64
C HIS A 508 48.83 -14.38 -48.96
N HIS A 509 47.56 -14.71 -48.73
CA HIS A 509 46.63 -13.78 -48.10
C HIS A 509 45.66 -14.51 -47.18
N LEU A 510 45.24 -13.78 -46.16
CA LEU A 510 44.10 -14.14 -45.34
C LEU A 510 42.92 -13.27 -45.80
N LEU A 511 41.83 -13.90 -46.16
CA LEU A 511 40.56 -13.23 -46.43
C LEU A 511 39.65 -13.45 -45.25
N SER A 512 39.32 -12.37 -44.53
CA SER A 512 38.38 -12.43 -43.44
C SER A 512 37.03 -11.83 -43.88
N LYS A 513 36.00 -12.67 -43.82
CA LYS A 513 34.62 -12.26 -44.08
C LYS A 513 33.98 -11.82 -42.77
N LEU A 514 33.76 -10.52 -42.62
CA LEU A 514 33.05 -9.93 -41.50
C LEU A 514 31.58 -9.80 -41.86
N SER A 515 30.72 -10.53 -41.18
CA SER A 515 29.28 -10.46 -41.35
C SER A 515 28.69 -9.74 -40.15
N LEU A 516 27.96 -8.65 -40.41
CA LEU A 516 27.20 -7.89 -39.39
C LEU A 516 25.72 -8.18 -39.64
N GLU A 517 25.00 -8.62 -38.61
CA GLU A 517 23.56 -8.84 -38.66
C GLU A 517 22.87 -8.00 -37.58
N THR A 518 21.91 -7.14 -37.98
CA THR A 518 21.19 -6.32 -37.06
C THR A 518 20.20 -7.12 -36.22
N THR A 519 20.09 -6.77 -34.94
CA THR A 519 19.10 -7.35 -34.02
C THR A 519 17.68 -6.94 -34.39
N ALA A 520 16.68 -7.72 -33.96
CA ALA A 520 15.29 -7.44 -34.27
C ALA A 520 14.85 -6.03 -33.72
N GLY A 521 14.26 -5.25 -34.59
CA GLY A 521 13.70 -3.93 -34.24
C GLY A 521 14.68 -2.75 -34.33
N THR A 522 15.95 -2.96 -34.68
CA THR A 522 16.96 -1.88 -34.71
C THR A 522 17.37 -1.54 -36.15
N HIS A 523 17.33 -0.23 -36.49
CA HIS A 523 17.96 0.29 -37.69
C HIS A 523 19.33 0.84 -37.33
N VAL A 524 20.35 0.51 -38.06
CA VAL A 524 21.73 0.90 -37.78
C VAL A 524 22.38 1.46 -39.04
N ARG A 525 23.11 2.56 -38.88
CA ARG A 525 24.03 3.03 -39.89
C ARG A 525 25.44 2.68 -39.47
N VAL A 526 26.11 1.86 -40.27
CA VAL A 526 27.50 1.45 -40.04
C VAL A 526 28.41 2.25 -40.96
N CYS A 527 29.42 2.86 -40.39
CA CYS A 527 30.53 3.41 -41.16
C CYS A 527 31.48 2.28 -41.58
N THR A 528 32.31 2.53 -42.57
CA THR A 528 33.27 1.54 -43.06
C THR A 528 34.12 0.99 -41.89
N PRO A 529 34.18 -0.34 -41.70
CA PRO A 529 35.05 -0.94 -40.70
C PRO A 529 36.51 -0.55 -40.96
N GLN A 530 37.20 -0.13 -39.93
CA GLN A 530 38.62 0.19 -39.98
C GLN A 530 39.40 -0.90 -39.27
N VAL A 531 40.46 -1.38 -39.89
CA VAL A 531 41.40 -2.30 -39.28
C VAL A 531 42.71 -1.57 -39.09
N THR A 532 43.13 -1.47 -37.83
CA THR A 532 44.45 -0.90 -37.51
C THR A 532 45.39 -2.03 -37.14
N ALA A 533 46.56 -2.01 -37.69
CA ALA A 533 47.69 -2.85 -37.32
C ALA A 533 48.79 -1.97 -36.71
N SER A 534 49.62 -2.55 -35.86
CA SER A 534 50.82 -1.84 -35.41
C SER A 534 51.67 -1.44 -36.64
N GLU A 535 52.09 -0.16 -36.69
CA GLU A 535 52.83 0.40 -37.87
C GLU A 535 54.11 -0.35 -38.21
N GLU A 536 54.70 -1.09 -37.29
CA GLU A 536 55.89 -1.89 -37.46
C GLU A 536 55.62 -3.34 -37.85
N GLY A 537 54.37 -3.70 -38.17
CA GLY A 537 53.95 -5.07 -38.45
C GLY A 537 54.24 -5.53 -39.88
N PRO A 538 54.48 -6.84 -40.09
CA PRO A 538 54.77 -7.45 -41.41
C PRO A 538 53.53 -7.59 -42.31
N VAL A 539 52.42 -6.95 -42.00
CA VAL A 539 51.13 -7.16 -42.69
C VAL A 539 50.64 -5.86 -43.32
N SER A 540 50.33 -5.89 -44.61
CA SER A 540 49.55 -4.82 -45.26
C SER A 540 48.08 -5.22 -45.31
N ILE A 541 47.21 -4.28 -44.98
CA ILE A 541 45.76 -4.49 -44.96
C ILE A 541 45.16 -3.77 -46.16
N GLN A 542 44.42 -4.50 -47.00
CA GLN A 542 43.61 -3.91 -48.04
C GLN A 542 42.14 -4.00 -47.58
N VAL A 543 41.55 -2.88 -47.27
CA VAL A 543 40.12 -2.77 -46.99
C VAL A 543 39.44 -2.25 -48.24
N PRO A 544 38.40 -2.89 -48.78
CA PRO A 544 37.66 -2.32 -49.90
C PRO A 544 37.07 -0.99 -49.49
N VAL A 545 37.38 0.05 -50.20
CA VAL A 545 36.90 1.42 -49.93
C VAL A 545 35.43 1.48 -50.27
N GLN A 546 34.57 1.26 -49.30
CA GLN A 546 33.18 1.67 -49.39
C GLN A 546 33.06 3.13 -48.89
N SER A 547 32.85 4.04 -49.80
CA SER A 547 32.80 5.47 -49.52
C SER A 547 31.47 5.98 -48.91
N VAL A 548 30.49 5.11 -48.70
CA VAL A 548 29.15 5.48 -48.22
C VAL A 548 28.79 4.66 -47.01
N PRO A 549 28.30 5.32 -45.91
CA PRO A 549 27.81 4.57 -44.74
C PRO A 549 26.69 3.62 -45.11
N LEU A 550 26.82 2.37 -44.67
CA LEU A 550 25.85 1.33 -44.95
C LEU A 550 24.65 1.46 -43.99
N ARG A 551 23.44 1.55 -44.55
CA ARG A 551 22.20 1.52 -43.76
C ARG A 551 21.69 0.08 -43.72
N MET A 552 21.55 -0.45 -42.51
CA MET A 552 21.05 -1.80 -42.27
C MET A 552 19.66 -1.72 -41.62
N ARG A 553 18.71 -2.46 -42.18
CA ARG A 553 17.36 -2.62 -41.64
C ARG A 553 17.34 -3.70 -40.55
N PRO A 554 16.30 -3.82 -39.74
CA PRO A 554 16.15 -4.91 -38.78
C PRO A 554 16.29 -6.28 -39.47
N ARG A 555 17.09 -7.16 -38.88
CA ARG A 555 17.39 -8.52 -39.38
C ARG A 555 18.11 -8.55 -40.74
N GLU A 556 18.69 -7.45 -41.15
CA GLU A 556 19.49 -7.40 -42.38
C GLU A 556 20.93 -7.74 -42.04
N ALA A 557 21.52 -8.61 -42.84
CA ALA A 557 22.94 -9.00 -42.76
C ALA A 557 23.75 -8.30 -43.85
N SER A 558 24.88 -7.72 -43.48
CA SER A 558 25.83 -7.12 -44.40
C SER A 558 27.20 -7.72 -44.21
N THR A 559 27.90 -7.90 -45.33
CA THR A 559 29.18 -8.59 -45.32
C THR A 559 30.27 -7.66 -45.86
N PHE A 560 31.38 -7.59 -45.13
CA PHE A 560 32.60 -6.93 -45.55
C PHE A 560 33.70 -7.99 -45.76
N LEU A 561 34.47 -7.82 -46.80
CA LEU A 561 35.61 -8.70 -47.09
C LEU A 561 36.90 -7.94 -46.81
N LEU A 562 37.68 -8.43 -45.87
CA LEU A 562 38.97 -7.85 -45.49
C LEU A 562 40.08 -8.74 -46.05
N GLN A 563 41.03 -8.16 -46.73
CA GLN A 563 42.20 -8.89 -47.26
C GLN A 563 43.44 -8.47 -46.49
N PHE A 564 44.08 -9.45 -45.89
CA PHE A 564 45.35 -9.27 -45.18
C PHE A 564 46.45 -9.92 -46.01
N GLN A 565 47.48 -9.16 -46.36
CA GLN A 565 48.62 -9.63 -47.12
C GLN A 565 49.87 -9.58 -46.23
N TYR A 566 50.53 -10.72 -46.07
CA TYR A 566 51.78 -10.79 -45.35
C TYR A 566 52.94 -10.27 -46.20
N LYS A 567 53.65 -9.27 -45.68
CA LYS A 567 54.96 -8.89 -46.23
C LYS A 567 56.00 -9.85 -45.63
N TYR A 568 56.62 -10.65 -46.51
CA TYR A 568 57.64 -11.59 -46.09
C TYR A 568 58.88 -10.80 -45.59
N LEU A 569 59.08 -10.73 -44.33
CA LEU A 569 60.26 -10.17 -43.68
C LEU A 569 61.00 -11.33 -43.00
N GLY A 570 61.86 -12.01 -43.73
CA GLY A 570 62.89 -12.95 -43.25
C GLY A 570 62.64 -13.66 -41.91
N THR A 571 63.25 -14.76 -41.69
CA THR A 571 63.14 -15.82 -40.68
C THR A 571 62.89 -15.50 -39.19
N ARG A 572 62.32 -14.35 -38.80
CA ARG A 572 61.83 -14.12 -37.43
C ARG A 572 60.34 -14.36 -37.37
N ARG A 573 59.92 -15.40 -36.64
CA ARG A 573 58.59 -15.56 -36.12
C ARG A 573 58.27 -14.33 -35.25
N ALA A 574 57.78 -13.27 -35.87
CA ALA A 574 57.17 -12.19 -35.14
C ALA A 574 55.90 -12.74 -34.42
N ALA A 575 55.78 -12.51 -33.14
CA ALA A 575 54.54 -12.70 -32.44
C ALA A 575 53.43 -11.98 -33.23
N ASN A 576 52.30 -12.62 -33.46
CA ASN A 576 51.19 -12.09 -34.24
C ASN A 576 50.90 -10.67 -33.79
N PRO A 577 51.01 -9.64 -34.66
CA PRO A 577 50.68 -8.29 -34.28
C PRO A 577 49.19 -8.24 -33.95
N PRO A 578 48.79 -7.62 -32.86
CA PRO A 578 47.38 -7.45 -32.53
C PRO A 578 46.71 -6.60 -33.60
N PHE A 579 45.71 -7.15 -34.28
CA PHE A 579 44.84 -6.37 -35.15
C PHE A 579 43.68 -5.84 -34.31
N ALA A 580 43.38 -4.55 -34.40
CA ALA A 580 42.19 -3.96 -33.86
C ALA A 580 41.21 -3.66 -35.00
N LEU A 581 40.01 -4.27 -34.94
CA LEU A 581 38.88 -3.96 -35.81
C LEU A 581 38.00 -2.96 -35.14
N SER A 582 37.89 -1.76 -35.70
CA SER A 582 37.02 -0.68 -35.23
C SER A 582 35.80 -0.57 -36.15
N ILE A 583 34.62 -0.66 -35.54
CA ILE A 583 33.34 -0.49 -36.22
C ILE A 583 32.62 0.71 -35.60
N VAL A 584 32.48 1.77 -36.40
CA VAL A 584 31.73 2.97 -35.99
C VAL A 584 30.31 2.83 -36.51
N TYR A 585 29.33 3.02 -35.62
CA TYR A 585 27.92 2.91 -35.98
C TYR A 585 27.08 3.99 -35.29
N ARG A 586 25.87 4.19 -35.82
CA ARG A 586 24.79 4.98 -35.18
C ARG A 586 23.48 4.25 -35.29
N THR A 587 22.69 4.25 -34.25
CA THR A 587 21.33 3.73 -34.30
C THR A 587 20.37 4.81 -34.83
N ALA A 588 19.19 4.41 -35.32
CA ALA A 588 18.16 5.37 -35.72
C ALA A 588 17.71 6.28 -34.56
N ALA A 589 17.75 5.78 -33.33
CA ALA A 589 17.45 6.56 -32.11
C ALA A 589 18.50 7.66 -31.90
N ASP A 590 19.80 7.33 -32.03
CA ASP A 590 20.89 8.32 -31.91
C ASP A 590 20.80 9.41 -32.98
N GLU A 591 20.44 9.03 -34.21
CA GLU A 591 20.26 9.97 -35.31
C GLU A 591 19.05 10.88 -35.08
N ALA A 592 17.92 10.32 -34.61
CA ALA A 592 16.71 11.09 -34.28
C ALA A 592 16.99 12.11 -33.15
N GLN A 593 17.71 11.66 -32.12
CA GLN A 593 18.12 12.53 -31.01
C GLN A 593 19.05 13.64 -31.49
N GLY A 594 20.03 13.33 -32.33
CA GLY A 594 20.94 14.31 -32.91
C GLY A 594 20.22 15.36 -33.77
N LEU A 595 19.23 14.92 -34.56
CA LEU A 595 18.39 15.83 -35.35
C LEU A 595 17.51 16.70 -34.45
N ALA A 596 16.90 16.14 -33.41
CA ALA A 596 16.09 16.89 -32.45
C ALA A 596 16.91 17.98 -31.76
N LEU A 597 18.10 17.66 -31.27
CA LEU A 597 19.02 18.60 -30.66
C LEU A 597 19.46 19.70 -31.64
N TYR A 598 19.74 19.34 -32.91
CA TYR A 598 20.10 20.29 -33.94
C TYR A 598 18.96 21.28 -34.21
N TYR A 599 17.72 20.81 -34.40
CA TYR A 599 16.58 21.70 -34.61
C TYR A 599 16.27 22.55 -33.37
N LEU A 600 16.40 21.99 -32.15
CA LEU A 600 16.28 22.78 -30.93
C LEU A 600 17.33 23.90 -30.85
N SER A 601 18.59 23.61 -31.19
CA SER A 601 19.64 24.63 -31.20
C SER A 601 19.36 25.76 -32.24
N LEU A 602 18.80 25.41 -33.40
CA LEU A 602 18.38 26.41 -34.40
C LEU A 602 17.21 27.28 -33.90
N LEU A 603 16.21 26.67 -33.25
CA LEU A 603 15.08 27.40 -32.66
C LEU A 603 15.55 28.34 -31.56
N LEU A 604 16.43 27.89 -30.67
CA LEU A 604 17.02 28.70 -29.60
C LEU A 604 17.83 29.87 -30.17
N ALA A 605 18.58 29.67 -31.26
CA ALA A 605 19.32 30.73 -31.93
C ALA A 605 18.40 31.79 -32.58
N GLN A 606 17.19 31.42 -33.01
CA GLN A 606 16.20 32.30 -33.62
C GLN A 606 15.31 33.03 -32.58
N THR A 607 15.29 32.61 -31.33
CA THR A 607 14.48 33.18 -30.24
C THR A 607 15.35 33.70 -29.09
N PRO A 608 16.05 34.82 -29.27
CA PRO A 608 16.99 35.35 -28.28
C PRO A 608 16.35 35.83 -26.97
N SER A 609 15.01 35.82 -26.87
CA SER A 609 14.27 36.23 -25.66
C SER A 609 14.03 35.15 -24.63
N TRP A 610 14.51 33.94 -24.85
CA TRP A 610 14.38 32.85 -23.86
C TRP A 610 15.46 32.99 -22.79
N MET A 611 15.05 33.05 -21.54
CA MET A 611 15.98 33.18 -20.40
C MET A 611 16.90 31.96 -20.30
N ASP A 612 18.12 32.15 -19.81
CA ASP A 612 19.16 31.09 -19.68
C ASP A 612 18.70 29.81 -18.99
N GLY A 613 17.70 29.90 -18.11
CA GLY A 613 17.10 28.75 -17.44
C GLY A 613 16.29 27.82 -18.33
N ASP A 614 15.64 28.37 -19.36
CA ASP A 614 14.78 27.59 -20.26
C ASP A 614 15.59 26.90 -21.36
N GLN A 615 16.77 27.41 -21.70
CA GLN A 615 17.67 26.77 -22.65
C GLN A 615 18.17 25.41 -22.19
N GLN A 616 18.45 25.25 -20.90
CA GLN A 616 18.88 23.97 -20.33
C GLN A 616 17.77 22.92 -20.27
N LEU A 617 16.52 23.35 -20.08
CA LEU A 617 15.35 22.48 -20.11
C LEU A 617 15.04 21.92 -21.51
N LEU A 618 15.30 22.70 -22.56
CA LEU A 618 15.06 22.31 -23.95
C LEU A 618 16.20 21.42 -24.53
N GLN A 619 17.41 21.53 -23.99
CA GLN A 619 18.54 20.69 -24.40
C GLN A 619 18.54 19.28 -23.77
N ARG A 620 17.69 19.04 -22.77
CA ARG A 620 17.46 17.75 -22.10
C ARG A 620 16.21 17.06 -22.59
#